data_5fd9457ad9dd76b7cb1caf9c4318c259
#
_entry.id   5fd9457ad9dd76b7cb1caf9c4318c259
#
_cell.length_a   1.000
_cell.length_b   1.000
_cell.length_c   1.000
_cell.angle_alpha   90.00
_cell.angle_beta   90.00
_cell.angle_gamma   90.00
#
_symmetry.space_group_name_H-M   'P 1'
#
loop_
_entity.id
_entity.type
_entity.pdbx_description
1 polymer ?
#
loop_
_entity_poly.entity_id
_entity_poly.type
_entity_poly.pdbx_seq_one_letter_code
_entity_poly.pdbx_strand_id
1 'polypeptide(L)'
;AKSPGAHSRFDSFTHFLEGMVLAGIGAGLAYSGVQNDKPLYTIGGAVLAVLLFAGTLWVIRGESRERATVTAGGPRAEVLWRPAHHCASCDSVFYPGGSPWPGPLTTDQFQKYVWTEAGFQQHMDARLTEVELPPRTPTDPRGTHGHA
;
A
#
# COMPACT_ATOMS: atom_id res chain seq x y z
N ALA A 1 2.74 -10.22 -9.75
CA ALA A 1 2.13 -9.13 -8.97
C ALA A 1 3.06 -8.79 -7.80
N LYS A 2 3.61 -7.59 -7.79
CA LYS A 2 4.40 -7.10 -6.66
C LYS A 2 3.45 -6.63 -5.55
N SER A 3 3.88 -6.72 -4.29
CA SER A 3 3.20 -6.03 -3.19
C SER A 3 3.18 -4.52 -3.46
N PRO A 4 2.18 -3.78 -2.94
CA PRO A 4 2.19 -2.33 -3.01
C PRO A 4 3.51 -1.80 -2.47
N GLY A 5 4.10 -0.80 -3.14
CA GLY A 5 5.37 -0.22 -2.72
C GLY A 5 5.22 0.44 -1.35
N ALA A 6 5.89 -0.09 -0.33
CA ALA A 6 6.02 0.62 0.94
C ALA A 6 6.99 1.79 0.76
N HIS A 7 6.61 2.98 1.21
CA HIS A 7 7.53 4.11 1.32
C HIS A 7 8.78 3.69 2.11
N SER A 8 9.96 4.09 1.64
CA SER A 8 11.20 3.69 2.29
C SER A 8 11.30 4.33 3.70
N ARG A 9 12.05 3.71 4.61
CA ARG A 9 12.31 4.29 5.94
C ARG A 9 13.01 5.65 5.82
N PHE A 10 13.78 5.82 4.75
CA PHE A 10 14.46 7.06 4.46
C PHE A 10 13.49 8.19 4.11
N ASP A 11 12.44 7.89 3.37
CA ASP A 11 11.38 8.83 3.00
C ASP A 11 10.65 9.39 4.23
N SER A 12 10.25 8.50 5.16
CA SER A 12 9.65 8.94 6.44
C SER A 12 10.59 9.73 7.32
N PHE A 13 11.88 9.39 7.31
CA PHE A 13 12.88 10.13 8.06
C PHE A 13 13.05 11.55 7.50
N THR A 14 13.04 11.69 6.17
CA THR A 14 13.11 12.99 5.49
C THR A 14 11.92 13.87 5.86
N HIS A 15 10.70 13.35 5.79
CA HIS A 15 9.49 14.07 6.19
C HIS A 15 9.48 14.44 7.67
N PHE A 16 10.01 13.57 8.54
CA PHE A 16 10.16 13.88 9.96
C PHE A 16 11.14 15.03 10.19
N LEU A 17 12.29 15.01 9.50
CA LEU A 17 13.30 16.06 9.60
C LEU A 17 12.76 17.40 9.10
N GLU A 18 12.06 17.40 7.97
CA GLU A 18 11.41 18.57 7.42
C GLU A 18 10.38 19.17 8.38
N GLY A 19 9.52 18.31 8.95
CA GLY A 19 8.55 18.74 9.97
C GLY A 19 9.21 19.31 11.23
N MET A 20 10.32 18.75 11.68
CA MET A 20 11.09 19.27 12.81
C MET A 20 11.72 20.63 12.51
N VAL A 21 12.27 20.85 11.32
CA VAL A 21 12.83 22.14 10.92
C VAL A 21 11.74 23.21 10.89
N LEU A 22 10.58 22.91 10.30
CA LEU A 22 9.45 23.84 10.24
C LEU A 22 8.89 24.17 11.65
N ALA A 23 8.78 23.17 12.52
CA ALA A 23 8.38 23.37 13.90
C ALA A 23 9.41 24.22 14.68
N GLY A 24 10.71 24.02 14.41
CA GLY A 24 11.79 24.83 14.97
C GLY A 24 11.71 26.30 14.58
N ILE A 25 11.33 26.60 13.33
CA ILE A 25 11.09 27.98 12.88
C ILE A 25 9.91 28.62 13.67
N GLY A 26 8.82 27.89 13.85
CA GLY A 26 7.69 28.37 14.66
C GLY A 26 8.07 28.65 16.12
N ALA A 27 8.86 27.76 16.72
CA ALA A 27 9.38 27.94 18.07
C ALA A 27 10.35 29.15 18.17
N GLY A 28 11.18 29.36 17.16
CA GLY A 28 12.08 30.53 17.07
C GLY A 28 11.29 31.86 16.99
N LEU A 29 10.19 31.90 16.23
CA LEU A 29 9.31 33.04 16.17
C LEU A 29 8.64 33.31 17.52
N ALA A 30 8.16 32.27 18.21
CA ALA A 30 7.59 32.39 19.54
C ALA A 30 8.60 32.98 20.56
N TYR A 31 9.82 32.44 20.56
CA TYR A 31 10.91 32.92 21.41
C TYR A 31 11.29 34.40 21.11
N SER A 32 11.39 34.77 19.85
CA SER A 32 11.63 36.16 19.43
C SER A 32 10.50 37.08 19.87
N GLY A 33 9.24 36.59 19.84
CA GLY A 33 8.06 37.34 20.33
C GLY A 33 8.16 37.66 21.82
N VAL A 34 8.62 36.69 22.62
CA VAL A 34 8.83 36.88 24.07
C VAL A 34 9.92 37.94 24.34
N GLN A 35 11.04 37.84 23.62
CA GLN A 35 12.17 38.78 23.79
C GLN A 35 11.86 40.23 23.38
N ASN A 36 10.95 40.42 22.44
CA ASN A 36 10.62 41.74 21.87
C ASN A 36 9.27 42.26 22.35
N ASP A 37 8.67 41.69 23.39
CA ASP A 37 7.35 42.06 23.93
C ASP A 37 6.24 42.12 22.87
N LYS A 38 6.30 41.18 21.88
CA LYS A 38 5.32 41.08 20.80
C LYS A 38 4.41 39.86 20.99
N PRO A 39 3.31 39.96 21.71
CA PRO A 39 2.49 38.79 22.07
C PRO A 39 1.92 38.06 20.83
N LEU A 40 1.68 38.77 19.75
CA LEU A 40 1.19 38.19 18.50
C LEU A 40 2.18 37.19 17.91
N TYR A 41 3.49 37.47 17.92
CA TYR A 41 4.54 36.55 17.45
C TYR A 41 4.72 35.36 18.41
N THR A 42 4.58 35.58 19.69
CA THR A 42 4.66 34.53 20.70
C THR A 42 3.52 33.52 20.53
N ILE A 43 2.28 33.98 20.50
CA ILE A 43 1.10 33.13 20.40
C ILE A 43 1.06 32.47 18.98
N GLY A 44 1.24 33.28 17.93
CA GLY A 44 1.22 32.78 16.56
C GLY A 44 2.31 31.73 16.26
N GLY A 45 3.55 31.99 16.73
CA GLY A 45 4.67 31.05 16.60
C GLY A 45 4.44 29.74 17.37
N ALA A 46 3.91 29.82 18.59
CA ALA A 46 3.59 28.65 19.40
C ALA A 46 2.49 27.78 18.75
N VAL A 47 1.40 28.41 18.31
CA VAL A 47 0.31 27.70 17.61
C VAL A 47 0.82 27.04 16.33
N LEU A 48 1.60 27.76 15.53
CA LEU A 48 2.18 27.23 14.30
C LEU A 48 3.07 26.01 14.58
N ALA A 49 3.96 26.10 15.59
CA ALA A 49 4.84 25.00 15.97
C ALA A 49 4.04 23.74 16.36
N VAL A 50 2.99 23.91 17.17
CA VAL A 50 2.13 22.79 17.60
C VAL A 50 1.39 22.17 16.42
N LEU A 51 0.81 22.98 15.52
CA LEU A 51 0.09 22.46 14.35
C LEU A 51 1.02 21.69 13.39
N LEU A 52 2.22 22.21 13.12
CA LEU A 52 3.20 21.55 12.27
C LEU A 52 3.68 20.23 12.89
N PHE A 53 3.95 20.23 14.18
CA PHE A 53 4.37 19.03 14.89
C PHE A 53 3.26 17.97 14.92
N ALA A 54 2.03 18.35 15.22
CA ALA A 54 0.87 17.46 15.23
C ALA A 54 0.60 16.88 13.81
N GLY A 55 0.68 17.73 12.78
CA GLY A 55 0.56 17.30 11.38
C GLY A 55 1.61 16.27 10.98
N THR A 56 2.88 16.51 11.36
CA THR A 56 3.98 15.57 11.11
C THR A 56 3.72 14.22 11.78
N LEU A 57 3.31 14.22 13.06
CA LEU A 57 2.97 12.99 13.76
C LEU A 57 1.81 12.23 13.12
N TRP A 58 0.81 12.96 12.61
CA TRP A 58 -0.34 12.35 11.94
C TRP A 58 0.06 11.64 10.64
N VAL A 59 0.91 12.26 9.82
CA VAL A 59 1.46 11.67 8.60
C VAL A 59 2.28 10.41 8.92
N ILE A 60 3.21 10.49 9.86
CA ILE A 60 4.05 9.35 10.26
C ILE A 60 3.19 8.18 10.77
N ARG A 61 2.12 8.47 11.48
CA ARG A 61 1.21 7.45 12.00
C ARG A 61 0.41 6.76 10.88
N GLY A 62 0.05 7.50 9.84
CA GLY A 62 -0.57 6.97 8.62
C GLY A 62 0.35 5.98 7.90
N GLU A 63 1.58 6.41 7.62
CA GLU A 63 2.60 5.58 6.96
C GLU A 63 2.95 4.31 7.76
N SER A 64 2.98 4.40 9.09
CA SER A 64 3.28 3.24 9.95
C SER A 64 2.21 2.16 9.84
N ARG A 65 0.94 2.55 9.73
CA ARG A 65 -0.19 1.62 9.53
C ARG A 65 -0.13 0.95 8.17
N GLU A 66 0.16 1.71 7.13
CA GLU A 66 0.30 1.19 5.76
C GLU A 66 1.44 0.17 5.68
N ARG A 67 2.60 0.49 6.25
CA ARG A 67 3.74 -0.44 6.35
C ARG A 67 3.39 -1.71 7.09
N ALA A 68 2.66 -1.63 8.19
CA ALA A 68 2.24 -2.80 8.95
C ALA A 68 1.37 -3.73 8.08
N THR A 69 0.44 -3.17 7.30
CA THR A 69 -0.41 -3.93 6.36
C THR A 69 0.44 -4.61 5.28
N VAL A 70 1.36 -3.88 4.64
CA VAL A 70 2.23 -4.43 3.59
C VAL A 70 3.17 -5.51 4.16
N THR A 71 3.72 -5.29 5.35
CA THR A 71 4.60 -6.27 6.01
C THR A 71 3.84 -7.54 6.39
N ALA A 72 2.62 -7.42 6.89
CA ALA A 72 1.79 -8.57 7.26
C ALA A 72 1.27 -9.34 6.04
N GLY A 73 0.93 -8.66 4.95
CA GLY A 73 0.40 -9.26 3.73
C GLY A 73 1.48 -9.80 2.79
N GLY A 74 2.71 -9.27 2.86
CA GLY A 74 3.80 -9.63 1.96
C GLY A 74 4.08 -11.12 1.86
N PRO A 75 4.27 -11.85 2.97
CA PRO A 75 4.49 -13.30 2.95
C PRO A 75 3.32 -14.08 2.33
N ARG A 76 2.08 -13.64 2.56
CA ARG A 76 0.89 -14.26 1.95
C ARG A 76 0.85 -14.04 0.44
N ALA A 77 1.14 -12.82 -0.01
CA ALA A 77 1.27 -12.53 -1.42
C ALA A 77 2.36 -13.39 -2.07
N GLU A 78 3.51 -13.56 -1.42
CA GLU A 78 4.63 -14.35 -1.93
C GLU A 78 4.26 -15.83 -2.10
N VAL A 79 3.57 -16.44 -1.14
CA VAL A 79 3.10 -17.83 -1.23
C VAL A 79 2.17 -18.01 -2.43
N LEU A 80 1.38 -17.01 -2.78
CA LEU A 80 0.45 -17.08 -3.91
C LEU A 80 1.13 -16.83 -5.26
N TRP A 81 2.03 -15.87 -5.36
CA TRP A 81 2.61 -15.56 -6.67
C TRP A 81 3.82 -16.40 -7.03
N ARG A 82 4.56 -16.96 -6.06
CA ARG A 82 5.76 -17.76 -6.31
C ARG A 82 5.51 -19.01 -7.17
N PRO A 83 4.44 -19.80 -6.94
CA PRO A 83 4.13 -20.97 -7.77
C PRO A 83 3.42 -20.63 -9.09
N ALA A 84 3.05 -19.36 -9.32
CA ALA A 84 2.35 -18.96 -10.53
C ALA A 84 3.31 -18.79 -11.72
N HIS A 85 2.88 -19.22 -12.90
CA HIS A 85 3.62 -19.13 -14.14
C HIS A 85 2.92 -18.19 -15.10
N HIS A 86 3.70 -17.31 -15.73
CA HIS A 86 3.21 -16.39 -16.76
C HIS A 86 3.51 -16.92 -18.15
N CYS A 87 2.48 -17.05 -18.97
CA CYS A 87 2.61 -17.37 -20.39
C CYS A 87 2.73 -16.08 -21.20
N ALA A 88 3.91 -15.82 -21.77
CA ALA A 88 4.14 -14.58 -22.53
C ALA A 88 3.38 -14.54 -23.87
N SER A 89 3.02 -15.68 -24.45
CA SER A 89 2.31 -15.75 -25.73
C SER A 89 0.80 -15.52 -25.61
N CYS A 90 0.20 -15.88 -24.47
CA CYS A 90 -1.24 -15.68 -24.23
C CYS A 90 -1.54 -14.64 -23.15
N ASP A 91 -0.49 -13.97 -22.62
CA ASP A 91 -0.56 -12.97 -21.55
C ASP A 91 -1.44 -13.41 -20.37
N SER A 92 -1.31 -14.67 -19.98
CA SER A 92 -2.09 -15.23 -18.88
C SER A 92 -1.18 -15.83 -17.81
N VAL A 93 -1.70 -15.85 -16.58
CA VAL A 93 -1.05 -16.45 -15.43
C VAL A 93 -1.82 -17.68 -15.01
N PHE A 94 -1.13 -18.76 -14.72
CA PHE A 94 -1.72 -20.02 -14.31
C PHE A 94 -0.88 -20.71 -13.21
N TYR A 95 -1.52 -21.61 -12.50
CA TYR A 95 -0.86 -22.49 -11.54
C TYR A 95 -0.73 -23.90 -12.11
N PRO A 96 0.51 -24.43 -12.25
CA PRO A 96 0.73 -25.80 -12.68
C PRO A 96 0.01 -26.79 -11.78
N GLY A 97 -0.91 -27.45 -11.93
CA GLY A 97 -1.67 -28.30 -11.01
C GLY A 97 -2.99 -27.68 -10.49
N GLY A 98 -3.35 -26.49 -10.96
CA GLY A 98 -4.66 -25.90 -10.71
C GLY A 98 -4.93 -25.45 -9.26
N SER A 99 -3.93 -25.40 -8.42
CA SER A 99 -4.05 -24.92 -7.03
C SER A 99 -3.04 -23.80 -6.78
N PRO A 100 -3.44 -22.69 -6.12
CA PRO A 100 -4.71 -22.38 -5.46
C PRO A 100 -5.84 -21.88 -6.39
N TRP A 101 -5.58 -21.75 -7.69
CA TRP A 101 -6.59 -21.29 -8.66
C TRP A 101 -6.64 -22.24 -9.88
N PRO A 102 -7.80 -22.80 -10.20
CA PRO A 102 -7.98 -23.64 -11.38
C PRO A 102 -8.16 -22.77 -12.64
N GLY A 103 -7.29 -22.93 -13.62
CA GLY A 103 -7.40 -22.25 -14.91
C GLY A 103 -6.56 -20.98 -15.03
N PRO A 104 -6.51 -20.41 -16.26
CA PRO A 104 -5.75 -19.21 -16.52
C PRO A 104 -6.47 -17.95 -16.03
N LEU A 105 -5.68 -17.00 -15.57
CA LEU A 105 -6.11 -15.65 -15.16
C LEU A 105 -5.41 -14.62 -16.05
N THR A 106 -6.06 -13.52 -16.35
CA THR A 106 -5.35 -12.36 -16.89
C THR A 106 -4.41 -11.78 -15.82
N THR A 107 -3.44 -10.97 -16.22
CA THR A 107 -2.50 -10.34 -15.28
C THR A 107 -3.22 -9.49 -14.23
N ASP A 108 -4.30 -8.78 -14.62
CA ASP A 108 -5.10 -7.96 -13.70
C ASP A 108 -5.94 -8.83 -12.74
N GLN A 109 -6.55 -9.90 -13.24
CA GLN A 109 -7.27 -10.87 -12.40
C GLN A 109 -6.34 -11.52 -11.39
N PHE A 110 -5.15 -11.92 -11.83
CA PHE A 110 -4.14 -12.48 -10.95
C PHE A 110 -3.69 -11.48 -9.89
N GLN A 111 -3.43 -10.22 -10.26
CA GLN A 111 -3.08 -9.17 -9.31
C GLN A 111 -4.21 -8.95 -8.29
N LYS A 112 -5.46 -8.81 -8.76
CA LYS A 112 -6.62 -8.67 -7.88
C LYS A 112 -6.73 -9.84 -6.91
N TYR A 113 -6.60 -11.06 -7.40
CA TYR A 113 -6.64 -12.27 -6.58
C TYR A 113 -5.58 -12.25 -5.48
N VAL A 114 -4.31 -12.06 -5.84
CA VAL A 114 -3.19 -12.03 -4.88
C VAL A 114 -3.37 -10.91 -3.85
N TRP A 115 -3.78 -9.73 -4.29
CA TRP A 115 -3.95 -8.59 -3.39
C TRP A 115 -5.15 -8.76 -2.44
N THR A 116 -6.22 -9.39 -2.90
CA THR A 116 -7.37 -9.72 -2.06
C THR A 116 -6.99 -10.71 -0.96
N GLU A 117 -6.35 -11.80 -1.31
CA GLU A 117 -5.92 -12.84 -0.36
C GLU A 117 -4.81 -12.36 0.59
N ALA A 118 -3.96 -11.43 0.14
CA ALA A 118 -2.92 -10.84 0.96
C ALA A 118 -3.41 -9.72 1.91
N GLY A 119 -4.66 -9.26 1.74
CA GLY A 119 -5.22 -8.17 2.55
C GLY A 119 -4.86 -6.77 2.05
N PHE A 120 -4.56 -6.62 0.75
CA PHE A 120 -4.19 -5.33 0.13
C PHE A 120 -5.36 -4.63 -0.58
N GLN A 121 -6.63 -4.95 -0.25
CA GLN A 121 -7.80 -4.40 -0.93
C GLN A 121 -7.83 -2.87 -0.92
N GLN A 122 -7.39 -2.24 0.17
CA GLN A 122 -7.33 -0.78 0.31
C GLN A 122 -6.30 -0.10 -0.61
N HIS A 123 -5.39 -0.88 -1.21
CA HIS A 123 -4.38 -0.37 -2.16
C HIS A 123 -4.77 -0.61 -3.63
N MET A 124 -5.93 -1.23 -3.87
CA MET A 124 -6.43 -1.44 -5.23
C MET A 124 -6.89 -0.11 -5.83
N ASP A 125 -6.48 0.15 -7.05
CA ASP A 125 -7.01 1.24 -7.86
C ASP A 125 -8.43 0.91 -8.37
N ALA A 126 -9.11 1.91 -8.96
CA ALA A 126 -10.45 1.72 -9.51
C ALA A 126 -10.46 0.61 -10.58
N ARG A 127 -9.42 0.52 -11.41
CA ARG A 127 -9.30 -0.49 -12.46
C ARG A 127 -9.29 -1.90 -11.89
N LEU A 128 -8.47 -2.18 -10.88
CA LEU A 128 -8.40 -3.50 -10.23
C LEU A 128 -9.67 -3.84 -9.45
N THR A 129 -10.32 -2.82 -8.90
CA THR A 129 -11.58 -3.01 -8.18
C THR A 129 -12.70 -3.50 -9.10
N GLU A 130 -12.75 -3.01 -10.34
CA GLU A 130 -13.75 -3.40 -11.34
C GLU A 130 -13.47 -4.74 -12.03
N VAL A 131 -12.23 -5.25 -11.97
CA VAL A 131 -11.89 -6.55 -12.58
C VAL A 131 -12.72 -7.66 -11.95
N GLU A 132 -13.44 -8.42 -12.74
CA GLU A 132 -14.18 -9.59 -12.26
C GLU A 132 -13.30 -10.85 -12.28
N LEU A 133 -13.30 -11.58 -11.18
CA LEU A 133 -12.61 -12.86 -11.11
C LEU A 133 -13.50 -13.96 -11.67
N PRO A 134 -12.97 -14.87 -12.50
CA PRO A 134 -13.74 -16.00 -12.99
C PRO A 134 -14.17 -16.93 -11.84
N PRO A 135 -15.24 -17.68 -12.00
CA PRO A 135 -15.68 -18.61 -10.97
C PRO A 135 -14.63 -19.68 -10.71
N ARG A 136 -14.42 -20.03 -9.45
CA ARG A 136 -13.51 -21.12 -9.02
C ARG A 136 -14.14 -22.49 -9.28
N THR A 137 -14.59 -22.75 -10.50
CA THR A 137 -15.06 -24.08 -10.88
C THR A 137 -13.85 -24.97 -11.18
N PRO A 138 -13.67 -26.12 -10.50
CA PRO A 138 -12.69 -27.09 -10.94
C PRO A 138 -13.04 -27.49 -12.37
N THR A 139 -12.15 -27.25 -13.30
CA THR A 139 -12.31 -27.81 -14.64
C THR A 139 -12.25 -29.34 -14.45
N ASP A 140 -13.37 -30.04 -14.62
CA ASP A 140 -13.40 -31.50 -14.60
C ASP A 140 -12.47 -31.97 -15.74
N PRO A 141 -11.33 -32.64 -15.41
CA PRO A 141 -10.42 -33.13 -16.42
C PRO A 141 -11.02 -34.28 -17.25
N ARG A 142 -12.21 -34.75 -16.91
CA ARG A 142 -12.98 -35.70 -17.69
C ARG A 142 -13.88 -34.96 -18.69
N GLY A 143 -13.25 -34.30 -19.65
CA GLY A 143 -13.92 -33.93 -20.89
C GLY A 143 -14.56 -35.20 -21.45
N THR A 144 -15.86 -35.25 -21.38
CA THR A 144 -16.69 -36.24 -22.09
C THR A 144 -16.29 -36.23 -23.55
N HIS A 145 -15.42 -37.16 -23.95
CA HIS A 145 -15.38 -37.61 -25.33
C HIS A 145 -16.71 -38.32 -25.61
N GLY A 146 -17.71 -37.55 -25.94
CA GLY A 146 -18.95 -38.05 -26.51
C GLY A 146 -18.61 -38.58 -27.92
N HIS A 147 -18.43 -39.87 -27.99
CA HIS A 147 -18.57 -40.56 -29.26
C HIS A 147 -20.06 -40.54 -29.68
N ALA A 148 -20.30 -39.92 -30.79
CA ALA A 148 -21.44 -40.19 -31.65
C ALA A 148 -20.90 -40.52 -33.03
#